data_0b37b6b317916dfe58bbc10fc605cb7f
#
_entry.id   0b37b6b317916dfe58bbc10fc605cb7f
#
_cell.length_a   1.000
_cell.length_b   1.000
_cell.length_c   1.000
_cell.angle_alpha   90.00
_cell.angle_beta   90.00
_cell.angle_gamma   90.00
#
_symmetry.space_group_name_H-M   'P 1'
#
loop_
_entity.id
_entity.type
_entity.pdbx_description
1 polymer ?
#
loop_
_entity_poly.entity_id
_entity_poly.type
_entity_poly.pdbx_seq_one_letter_code
_entity_poly.pdbx_strand_id
1 'polypeptide(L)'
;MIEIKDIDIDSCFETINKWWKFYNKVGVNKMMLPGNGNSGLSAFVDNKLVASVFIFETNSPIWYCDFLCADPSYKESNRQEVLTALIDKAVINCFKKEALSVWCTTPYDNVLSKLKDLDYNVEDKKHY
;
A
#
# COMPACT_ATOMS: atom_id res chain seq x y z
N MET A 1 12.94 13.61 -2.15
CA MET A 1 12.24 13.21 -3.39
C MET A 1 11.58 11.86 -3.20
N ILE A 2 10.31 11.77 -3.54
CA ILE A 2 9.54 10.54 -3.42
C ILE A 2 9.74 9.71 -4.69
N GLU A 3 10.10 8.45 -4.55
CA GLU A 3 10.26 7.54 -5.66
C GLU A 3 9.43 6.28 -5.41
N ILE A 4 8.62 5.88 -6.39
CA ILE A 4 7.74 4.72 -6.28
C ILE A 4 8.20 3.69 -7.30
N LYS A 5 8.49 2.48 -6.82
CA LYS A 5 9.02 1.37 -7.63
C LYS A 5 8.21 0.10 -7.38
N ASP A 6 8.30 -0.83 -8.33
CA ASP A 6 7.81 -2.18 -8.10
C ASP A 6 8.50 -2.78 -6.88
N ILE A 7 7.73 -3.54 -6.10
CA ILE A 7 8.26 -4.13 -4.88
C ILE A 7 9.28 -5.22 -5.21
N ASP A 8 10.39 -5.21 -4.51
CA ASP A 8 11.37 -6.29 -4.49
C ASP A 8 11.30 -6.91 -3.11
N ILE A 9 10.50 -7.97 -2.98
CA ILE A 9 10.21 -8.54 -1.67
C ILE A 9 11.44 -9.11 -0.98
N ASP A 10 12.38 -9.65 -1.74
CA ASP A 10 13.57 -10.26 -1.15
C ASP A 10 14.44 -9.24 -0.43
N SER A 11 14.43 -7.98 -0.90
CA SER A 11 15.21 -6.92 -0.28
C SER A 11 14.47 -6.20 0.86
N CYS A 12 13.14 -6.30 0.93
CA CYS A 12 12.36 -5.48 1.85
C CYS A 12 11.47 -6.26 2.83
N PHE A 13 11.34 -7.58 2.67
CA PHE A 13 10.38 -8.33 3.48
C PHE A 13 10.64 -8.23 4.99
N GLU A 14 11.89 -8.36 5.42
CA GLU A 14 12.20 -8.27 6.85
C GLU A 14 11.80 -6.92 7.44
N THR A 15 12.07 -5.86 6.71
CA THR A 15 11.72 -4.50 7.13
C THR A 15 10.21 -4.32 7.23
N ILE A 16 9.48 -4.73 6.19
CA ILE A 16 8.02 -4.62 6.16
C ILE A 16 7.40 -5.48 7.25
N ASN A 17 7.92 -6.67 7.46
CA ASN A 17 7.41 -7.58 8.49
C ASN A 17 7.59 -7.01 9.90
N LYS A 18 8.69 -6.30 10.15
CA LYS A 18 8.89 -5.58 11.41
C LYS A 18 7.84 -4.49 11.59
N TRP A 19 7.47 -3.78 10.53
CA TRP A 19 6.42 -2.76 10.59
C TRP A 19 5.07 -3.39 10.94
N TRP A 20 4.71 -4.50 10.31
CA TRP A 20 3.47 -5.21 10.63
C TRP A 20 3.44 -5.66 12.08
N LYS A 21 4.55 -6.20 12.58
CA LYS A 21 4.65 -6.60 13.99
C LYS A 21 4.49 -5.41 14.94
N PHE A 22 4.99 -4.24 14.53
CA PHE A 22 4.82 -3.03 15.30
C PHE A 22 3.35 -2.64 15.44
N TYR A 23 2.60 -2.65 14.32
CA TYR A 23 1.20 -2.23 14.32
C TYR A 23 0.25 -3.31 14.83
N ASN A 24 0.47 -4.55 14.46
CA ASN A 24 -0.48 -5.65 14.68
C ASN A 24 0.04 -6.70 15.68
N LYS A 25 1.27 -6.56 16.14
CA LYS A 25 1.96 -7.48 17.06
C LYS A 25 2.17 -8.89 16.49
N VAL A 26 1.84 -9.10 15.22
CA VAL A 26 2.10 -10.35 14.49
C VAL A 26 2.65 -10.00 13.13
N GLY A 27 3.58 -10.82 12.66
CA GLY A 27 4.08 -10.69 11.30
C GLY A 27 3.13 -11.31 10.28
N VAL A 28 3.43 -11.12 9.01
CA VAL A 28 2.68 -11.69 7.89
C VAL A 28 3.53 -12.74 7.20
N ASN A 29 2.93 -13.88 6.88
CA ASN A 29 3.60 -14.90 6.10
C ASN A 29 3.70 -14.42 4.64
N LYS A 30 4.92 -14.46 4.09
CA LYS A 30 5.19 -14.05 2.72
C LYS A 30 4.28 -14.75 1.70
N MET A 31 3.92 -16.00 1.96
CA MET A 31 3.04 -16.77 1.07
C MET A 31 1.60 -16.24 1.02
N MET A 32 1.20 -15.43 1.99
CA MET A 32 -0.12 -14.79 2.01
C MET A 32 -0.17 -13.55 1.13
N LEU A 33 0.96 -13.10 0.64
CA LEU A 33 1.04 -11.89 -0.18
C LEU A 33 0.91 -12.23 -1.66
N PRO A 34 0.32 -11.35 -2.47
CA PRO A 34 0.13 -11.62 -3.90
C PRO A 34 1.47 -11.71 -4.61
N GLY A 35 1.56 -12.65 -5.58
CA GLY A 35 2.79 -12.87 -6.34
C GLY A 35 3.98 -13.27 -5.47
N ASN A 36 3.74 -14.01 -4.38
CA ASN A 36 4.74 -14.35 -3.37
C ASN A 36 5.43 -13.10 -2.80
N GLY A 37 4.69 -11.99 -2.72
CA GLY A 37 5.16 -10.74 -2.19
C GLY A 37 5.70 -9.76 -3.24
N ASN A 38 5.74 -10.13 -4.51
CA ASN A 38 6.27 -9.27 -5.56
C ASN A 38 5.22 -8.49 -6.34
N SER A 39 3.93 -8.65 -6.03
CA SER A 39 2.87 -7.88 -6.66
C SER A 39 2.54 -6.67 -5.79
N GLY A 40 3.11 -5.53 -6.12
CA GLY A 40 2.88 -4.30 -5.35
C GLY A 40 3.91 -3.23 -5.67
N LEU A 41 3.84 -2.17 -4.88
CA LEU A 41 4.72 -1.01 -5.03
C LEU A 41 5.34 -0.63 -3.69
N SER A 42 6.53 -0.06 -3.76
CA SER A 42 7.22 0.50 -2.60
C SER A 42 7.55 1.96 -2.84
N ALA A 43 7.43 2.76 -1.79
CA ALA A 43 7.79 4.16 -1.82
C ALA A 43 9.10 4.40 -1.06
N PHE A 44 9.99 5.13 -1.69
CA PHE A 44 11.28 5.51 -1.13
C PHE A 44 11.37 7.04 -1.03
N VAL A 45 11.96 7.51 0.04
CA VAL A 45 12.31 8.92 0.18
C VAL A 45 13.80 8.98 0.47
N ASP A 46 14.54 9.67 -0.39
CA ASP A 46 16.01 9.78 -0.32
C ASP A 46 16.66 8.39 -0.17
N ASN A 47 16.22 7.46 -1.03
CA ASN A 47 16.72 6.08 -1.11
C ASN A 47 16.41 5.20 0.10
N LYS A 48 15.54 5.68 1.00
CA LYS A 48 15.11 4.89 2.15
C LYS A 48 13.68 4.41 1.96
N LEU A 49 13.44 3.12 2.16
CA LEU A 49 12.11 2.53 2.11
C LEU A 49 11.23 3.12 3.20
N VAL A 50 10.08 3.65 2.82
CA VAL A 50 9.14 4.31 3.73
C VAL A 50 7.82 3.56 3.84
N ALA A 51 7.33 3.00 2.74
CA ALA A 51 6.03 2.33 2.73
C ALA A 51 5.93 1.35 1.59
N SER A 52 5.00 0.40 1.72
CA SER A 52 4.67 -0.55 0.65
C SER A 52 3.19 -0.84 0.65
N VAL A 53 2.66 -1.17 -0.52
CA VAL A 53 1.28 -1.61 -0.71
C VAL A 53 1.29 -2.79 -1.68
N PHE A 54 0.35 -3.72 -1.50
CA PHE A 54 0.26 -4.92 -2.33
C PHE A 54 -0.96 -4.88 -3.23
N ILE A 55 -0.82 -5.41 -4.44
CA ILE A 55 -1.87 -5.44 -5.45
C ILE A 55 -2.31 -6.88 -5.64
N PHE A 56 -3.58 -7.13 -5.36
CA PHE A 56 -4.23 -8.43 -5.56
C PHE A 56 -4.94 -8.42 -6.91
N GLU A 57 -4.30 -9.01 -7.91
CA GLU A 57 -4.91 -9.23 -9.21
C GLU A 57 -5.83 -10.44 -9.10
N THR A 58 -7.10 -10.25 -9.40
CA THR A 58 -8.09 -11.33 -9.32
C THR A 58 -8.45 -11.81 -10.72
N ASN A 59 -9.19 -12.90 -10.77
CA ASN A 59 -9.75 -13.39 -12.03
C ASN A 59 -11.07 -12.71 -12.41
N SER A 60 -11.41 -11.61 -11.71
CA SER A 60 -12.55 -10.75 -12.00
C SER A 60 -12.05 -9.37 -12.39
N PRO A 61 -12.91 -8.48 -12.91
CA PRO A 61 -12.48 -7.10 -13.19
C PRO A 61 -12.32 -6.22 -11.94
N ILE A 62 -12.56 -6.74 -10.75
CA ILE A 62 -12.37 -6.03 -9.47
C ILE A 62 -11.06 -6.48 -8.84
N TRP A 63 -10.12 -5.56 -8.68
CA TRP A 63 -8.83 -5.82 -8.05
C TRP A 63 -8.72 -5.09 -6.72
N TYR A 64 -7.76 -5.48 -5.91
CA TYR A 64 -7.61 -4.94 -4.55
C TYR A 64 -6.19 -4.43 -4.33
N CYS A 65 -6.08 -3.27 -3.68
CA CYS A 65 -4.83 -2.78 -3.12
C CYS A 65 -4.95 -2.85 -1.60
N ASP A 66 -4.10 -3.63 -0.94
CA ASP A 66 -4.22 -3.91 0.48
C ASP A 66 -2.85 -4.06 1.14
N PHE A 67 -2.87 -4.30 2.43
CA PHE A 67 -1.65 -4.43 3.23
C PHE A 67 -0.74 -3.21 3.14
N LEU A 68 -1.34 -2.02 3.02
CA LEU A 68 -0.56 -0.78 3.11
C LEU A 68 0.18 -0.75 4.45
N CYS A 69 1.48 -0.58 4.39
CA CYS A 69 2.31 -0.57 5.58
C CYS A 69 3.36 0.52 5.42
N ALA A 70 3.55 1.29 6.48
CA ALA A 70 4.51 2.38 6.49
C ALA A 70 5.45 2.26 7.69
N ASP A 71 6.67 2.75 7.51
CA ASP A 71 7.66 2.80 8.57
C ASP A 71 7.12 3.64 9.75
N PRO A 72 6.92 3.05 10.93
CA PRO A 72 6.41 3.79 12.08
C PRO A 72 7.35 4.88 12.56
N SER A 73 8.62 4.81 12.23
CA SER A 73 9.60 5.83 12.61
C SER A 73 9.70 6.99 11.62
N TYR A 74 9.08 6.86 10.45
CA TYR A 74 9.05 7.93 9.45
C TYR A 74 7.98 8.95 9.83
N LYS A 75 8.39 10.03 10.48
CA LYS A 75 7.48 11.06 11.01
C LYS A 75 7.64 12.42 10.35
N GLU A 76 8.17 12.43 9.12
CA GLU A 76 8.32 13.66 8.35
C GLU A 76 6.96 14.25 7.98
N SER A 77 6.94 15.56 7.72
CA SER A 77 5.69 16.27 7.40
C SER A 77 5.01 15.76 6.12
N ASN A 78 5.77 15.11 5.22
CA ASN A 78 5.24 14.59 3.96
C ASN A 78 4.76 13.12 4.06
N ARG A 79 4.65 12.55 5.26
CA ARG A 79 4.24 11.14 5.44
C ARG A 79 2.93 10.82 4.73
N GLN A 80 1.90 11.66 4.92
CA GLN A 80 0.60 11.44 4.30
C GLN A 80 0.66 11.56 2.78
N GLU A 81 1.46 12.50 2.29
CA GLU A 81 1.68 12.67 0.85
C GLU A 81 2.30 11.43 0.23
N VAL A 82 3.31 10.85 0.89
CA VAL A 82 3.96 9.62 0.42
C VAL A 82 2.98 8.46 0.35
N LEU A 83 2.20 8.25 1.40
CA LEU A 83 1.23 7.15 1.46
C LEU A 83 0.13 7.32 0.42
N THR A 84 -0.37 8.54 0.25
CA THR A 84 -1.40 8.84 -0.74
C THR A 84 -0.89 8.63 -2.15
N ALA A 85 0.32 9.12 -2.45
CA ALA A 85 0.94 8.93 -3.76
C ALA A 85 1.16 7.45 -4.08
N LEU A 86 1.53 6.65 -3.08
CA LEU A 86 1.75 5.22 -3.25
C LEU A 86 0.45 4.51 -3.63
N ILE A 87 -0.64 4.79 -2.91
CA ILE A 87 -1.95 4.19 -3.21
C ILE A 87 -2.44 4.64 -4.58
N ASP A 88 -2.34 5.93 -4.88
CA ASP A 88 -2.80 6.47 -6.15
C ASP A 88 -2.06 5.82 -7.33
N LYS A 89 -0.75 5.65 -7.22
CA LYS A 89 0.04 4.99 -8.26
C LYS A 89 -0.36 3.52 -8.42
N ALA A 90 -0.62 2.83 -7.31
CA ALA A 90 -1.05 1.43 -7.35
C ALA A 90 -2.40 1.29 -8.07
N VAL A 91 -3.35 2.17 -7.77
CA VAL A 91 -4.66 2.18 -8.41
C VAL A 91 -4.54 2.47 -9.91
N ILE A 92 -3.74 3.48 -10.28
CA ILE A 92 -3.50 3.80 -11.69
C ILE A 92 -2.92 2.60 -12.43
N ASN A 93 -1.95 1.90 -11.82
CA ASN A 93 -1.36 0.72 -12.43
C ASN A 93 -2.39 -0.40 -12.64
N CYS A 94 -3.31 -0.59 -11.69
CA CYS A 94 -4.39 -1.58 -11.84
C CYS A 94 -5.26 -1.26 -13.05
N PHE A 95 -5.68 0.00 -13.22
CA PHE A 95 -6.50 0.39 -14.37
C PHE A 95 -5.74 0.25 -15.68
N LYS A 96 -4.45 0.52 -15.70
CA LYS A 96 -3.62 0.31 -16.88
C LYS A 96 -3.53 -1.16 -17.29
N LYS A 97 -3.70 -2.07 -16.33
CA LYS A 97 -3.71 -3.52 -16.56
C LYS A 97 -5.12 -4.09 -16.71
N GLU A 98 -6.10 -3.25 -17.03
CA GLU A 98 -7.47 -3.63 -17.38
C GLU A 98 -8.40 -3.93 -16.20
N ALA A 99 -8.06 -3.59 -14.98
CA ALA A 99 -9.02 -3.61 -13.90
C ALA A 99 -10.13 -2.59 -14.20
N LEU A 100 -11.39 -2.95 -13.94
CA LEU A 100 -12.52 -2.04 -14.10
C LEU A 100 -12.89 -1.34 -12.80
N SER A 101 -12.54 -1.95 -11.66
CA SER A 101 -12.76 -1.36 -10.35
C SER A 101 -11.61 -1.76 -9.44
N VAL A 102 -11.18 -0.84 -8.59
CA VAL A 102 -10.10 -1.10 -7.63
C VAL A 102 -10.58 -0.70 -6.24
N TRP A 103 -10.47 -1.64 -5.32
CA TRP A 103 -10.83 -1.43 -3.93
C TRP A 103 -9.56 -1.35 -3.10
N CYS A 104 -9.50 -0.39 -2.20
CA CYS A 104 -8.36 -0.20 -1.31
C CYS A 104 -8.83 -0.16 0.13
N THR A 105 -8.03 -0.72 1.03
CA THR A 105 -8.23 -0.55 2.45
C THR A 105 -6.99 0.07 3.05
N THR A 106 -7.16 0.93 4.03
CA THR A 106 -6.05 1.53 4.75
C THR A 106 -6.46 1.78 6.20
N PRO A 107 -5.57 1.49 7.16
CA PRO A 107 -5.84 1.81 8.56
C PRO A 107 -5.53 3.28 8.90
N TYR A 108 -5.07 4.07 7.93
CA TYR A 108 -4.62 5.44 8.17
C TYR A 108 -5.72 6.45 7.78
N ASP A 109 -6.43 7.01 8.77
CA ASP A 109 -7.53 7.95 8.53
C ASP A 109 -7.11 9.18 7.74
N ASN A 110 -5.90 9.66 7.98
CA ASN A 110 -5.38 10.83 7.26
C ASN A 110 -5.20 10.55 5.77
N VAL A 111 -4.84 9.32 5.42
CA VAL A 111 -4.73 8.90 4.02
C VAL A 111 -6.11 8.82 3.38
N LEU A 112 -7.11 8.32 4.10
CA LEU A 112 -8.49 8.28 3.60
C LEU A 112 -8.99 9.67 3.25
N SER A 113 -8.72 10.65 4.10
CA SER A 113 -9.09 12.04 3.85
C SER A 113 -8.46 12.58 2.56
N LYS A 114 -7.18 12.31 2.34
CA LYS A 114 -6.46 12.72 1.14
C LYS A 114 -7.00 12.05 -0.12
N LEU A 115 -7.32 10.76 -0.04
CA LEU A 115 -7.90 10.02 -1.17
C LEU A 115 -9.27 10.58 -1.55
N LYS A 116 -10.06 10.97 -0.57
CA LYS A 116 -11.35 11.61 -0.82
C LYS A 116 -11.18 12.89 -1.63
N ASP A 117 -10.14 13.67 -1.35
CA ASP A 117 -9.83 14.87 -2.11
C ASP A 117 -9.43 14.59 -3.57
N LEU A 118 -9.02 13.36 -3.86
CA LEU A 118 -8.67 12.89 -5.21
C LEU A 118 -9.83 12.16 -5.90
N ASP A 119 -11.06 12.40 -5.48
CA ASP A 119 -12.28 11.82 -6.05
C ASP A 119 -12.46 10.30 -5.82
N TYR A 120 -11.81 9.75 -4.81
CA TYR A 120 -12.07 8.37 -4.38
C TYR A 120 -13.35 8.34 -3.54
N ASN A 121 -14.15 7.27 -3.75
CA ASN A 121 -15.27 7.00 -2.87
C ASN A 121 -14.74 6.35 -1.59
N VAL A 122 -14.93 7.01 -0.47
CA VAL A 122 -14.45 6.52 0.83
C VAL A 122 -15.63 6.06 1.65
N GLU A 123 -15.58 4.81 2.11
CA GLU A 123 -16.59 4.25 2.99
C GLU A 123 -16.04 4.11 4.40
N ASP A 124 -16.78 4.63 5.35
CA ASP A 124 -16.43 4.67 6.76
C ASP A 124 -17.10 3.54 7.52
N LYS A 125 -17.30 2.42 6.86
CA LYS A 125 -18.02 1.28 7.45
C LYS A 125 -17.06 0.33 8.14
N LYS A 126 -17.41 -0.03 9.36
CA LYS A 126 -16.76 -1.14 10.04
C LYS A 126 -17.25 -2.43 9.41
N HIS A 127 -16.33 -3.26 8.98
CA HIS A 127 -16.63 -4.59 8.47
C HIS A 127 -16.48 -5.59 9.61
N TYR A 128 -17.46 -6.41 9.79
CA TYR A 128 -17.48 -7.44 10.82
C TYR A 128 -17.32 -8.82 10.21
#